data_a11048df6fe2a35fb8131ece8449d68d
#
_entry.id   a11048df6fe2a35fb8131ece8449d68d
#
_cell.length_a   1.000
_cell.length_b   1.000
_cell.length_c   1.000
_cell.angle_alpha   90.00
_cell.angle_beta   90.00
_cell.angle_gamma   90.00
#
_symmetry.space_group_name_H-M   'P 1'
#
loop_
_entity.id
_entity.type
_entity.pdbx_description
1 polymer ?
#
loop_
_entity_poly.entity_id
_entity_poly.type
_entity_poly.pdbx_seq_one_letter_code
_entity_poly.pdbx_strand_id
1 'polypeptide(L)'
;EKMPFSFDRYQAFLAGQRPEMKKLLESTYAGQQFAKDKAFSQYVWDVLAAAILIDPSLITEERTCAVDVNAEFGPSYGQALAYPDNGPQGSQKARIVMTIDQERVWNMLTAR
;
A
#
# COMPACT_ATOMS: atom_id res chain seq x y z
N GLU A 1 5.77 -1.20 1.74
CA GLU A 1 6.89 -0.25 1.93
C GLU A 1 7.42 0.36 0.62
N LYS A 2 6.87 -0.01 -0.53
CA LYS A 2 7.41 0.43 -1.84
C LYS A 2 6.65 1.61 -2.45
N MET A 3 5.70 2.21 -1.75
CA MET A 3 4.92 3.34 -2.28
C MET A 3 4.76 4.42 -1.19
N PRO A 4 5.81 5.24 -0.96
CA PRO A 4 5.75 6.32 0.01
C PRO A 4 4.85 7.46 -0.49
N PHE A 5 3.99 7.96 0.39
CA PHE A 5 3.21 9.17 0.20
C PHE A 5 3.97 10.34 0.84
N SER A 6 4.80 10.99 0.04
CA SER A 6 5.63 12.13 0.42
C SER A 6 4.85 13.45 0.32
N PHE A 7 5.44 14.52 0.87
CA PHE A 7 4.87 15.87 0.74
C PHE A 7 4.63 16.29 -0.72
N ASP A 8 5.56 15.99 -1.63
CA ASP A 8 5.41 16.35 -3.05
C ASP A 8 4.26 15.58 -3.70
N ARG A 9 4.10 14.29 -3.40
CA ARG A 9 2.96 13.48 -3.85
C ARG A 9 1.63 14.01 -3.29
N TYR A 10 1.62 14.40 -2.02
CA TYR A 10 0.48 15.03 -1.39
C TYR A 10 0.08 16.33 -2.07
N GLN A 11 1.06 17.22 -2.35
CA GLN A 11 0.80 18.48 -3.03
C GLN A 11 0.29 18.26 -4.47
N ALA A 12 0.88 17.33 -5.22
CA ALA A 12 0.43 16.96 -6.55
C ALA A 12 -1.01 16.42 -6.54
N PHE A 13 -1.35 15.59 -5.55
CA PHE A 13 -2.71 15.08 -5.36
C PHE A 13 -3.70 16.20 -5.02
N LEU A 14 -3.34 17.10 -4.09
CA LEU A 14 -4.17 18.25 -3.74
C LEU A 14 -4.42 19.19 -4.92
N ALA A 15 -3.41 19.42 -5.77
CA ALA A 15 -3.54 20.35 -6.90
C ALA A 15 -4.70 20.00 -7.84
N GLY A 16 -5.00 18.70 -7.95
CA GLY A 16 -6.10 18.19 -8.75
C GLY A 16 -7.48 18.23 -8.11
N GLN A 17 -7.59 18.55 -6.81
CA GLN A 17 -8.85 18.42 -6.08
C GLN A 17 -9.69 19.71 -6.08
N ARG A 18 -11.01 19.53 -5.93
CA ARG A 18 -11.93 20.67 -5.69
C ARG A 18 -11.68 21.29 -4.32
N PRO A 19 -12.01 22.59 -4.10
CA PRO A 19 -11.73 23.29 -2.86
C PRO A 19 -12.22 22.56 -1.59
N GLU A 20 -13.43 21.99 -1.63
CA GLU A 20 -14.02 21.28 -0.51
C GLU A 20 -13.23 20.00 -0.16
N MET A 21 -12.79 19.29 -1.19
CA MET A 21 -11.97 18.09 -1.02
C MET A 21 -10.58 18.43 -0.50
N LYS A 22 -9.96 19.52 -0.98
CA LYS A 22 -8.67 20.01 -0.43
C LYS A 22 -8.79 20.26 1.05
N LYS A 23 -9.81 20.99 1.47
CA LYS A 23 -10.07 21.33 2.87
C LYS A 23 -10.27 20.06 3.72
N LEU A 24 -10.99 19.07 3.18
CA LEU A 24 -11.15 17.78 3.86
C LEU A 24 -9.80 17.06 4.01
N LEU A 25 -9.03 16.96 2.93
CA LEU A 25 -7.72 16.27 2.95
C LEU A 25 -6.72 16.95 3.88
N GLU A 26 -6.70 18.28 3.93
CA GLU A 26 -5.87 19.06 4.86
C GLU A 26 -6.26 18.82 6.32
N SER A 27 -7.52 18.49 6.60
CA SER A 27 -8.00 18.16 7.95
C SER A 27 -7.66 16.72 8.39
N THR A 28 -7.22 15.85 7.46
CA THR A 28 -6.82 14.47 7.80
C THR A 28 -5.54 14.44 8.62
N TYR A 29 -5.27 13.30 9.25
CA TYR A 29 -4.01 13.08 9.97
C TYR A 29 -2.79 13.38 9.08
N ALA A 30 -2.76 12.83 7.85
CA ALA A 30 -1.66 13.07 6.91
C ALA A 30 -1.52 14.56 6.56
N GLY A 31 -2.62 15.26 6.27
CA GLY A 31 -2.61 16.70 5.98
C GLY A 31 -2.05 17.51 7.12
N GLN A 32 -2.45 17.21 8.36
CA GLN A 32 -1.93 17.87 9.54
C GLN A 32 -0.45 17.58 9.81
N GLN A 33 0.02 16.36 9.52
CA GLN A 33 1.45 16.03 9.65
C GLN A 33 2.28 16.77 8.60
N PHE A 34 1.87 16.77 7.33
CA PHE A 34 2.54 17.52 6.27
C PHE A 34 2.58 19.04 6.49
N ALA A 35 1.58 19.60 7.17
CA ALA A 35 1.59 21.01 7.55
C ALA A 35 2.66 21.32 8.61
N LYS A 36 3.00 20.36 9.46
CA LYS A 36 4.00 20.50 10.53
C LYS A 36 5.40 20.14 10.07
N ASP A 37 5.51 19.08 9.26
CA ASP A 37 6.79 18.52 8.83
C ASP A 37 6.70 18.03 7.37
N LYS A 38 7.41 18.71 6.47
CA LYS A 38 7.48 18.33 5.06
C LYS A 38 8.32 17.07 4.80
N ALA A 39 9.15 16.66 5.76
CA ALA A 39 9.89 15.41 5.70
C ALA A 39 9.04 14.19 6.12
N PHE A 40 7.83 14.44 6.68
CA PHE A 40 6.89 13.37 6.98
C PHE A 40 6.57 12.54 5.73
N SER A 41 6.44 11.25 5.90
CA SER A 41 6.03 10.31 4.86
C SER A 41 5.25 9.16 5.50
N GLN A 42 4.29 8.62 4.78
CA GLN A 42 3.57 7.42 5.16
C GLN A 42 3.40 6.50 3.95
N TYR A 43 2.95 5.28 4.19
CA TYR A 43 2.64 4.34 3.11
C TYR A 43 1.13 4.27 2.88
N VAL A 44 0.72 4.06 1.64
CA VAL A 44 -0.69 4.03 1.20
C VAL A 44 -1.11 2.61 0.80
N TRP A 45 -0.99 1.68 1.73
CA TRP A 45 -1.21 0.24 1.47
C TRP A 45 -2.62 -0.07 0.96
N ASP A 46 -3.65 0.50 1.58
CA ASP A 46 -5.05 0.23 1.23
C ASP A 46 -5.39 0.78 -0.16
N VAL A 47 -4.89 1.98 -0.46
CA VAL A 47 -5.04 2.61 -1.78
C VAL A 47 -4.36 1.76 -2.85
N LEU A 48 -3.16 1.23 -2.56
CA LEU A 48 -2.44 0.34 -3.45
C LEU A 48 -3.21 -0.97 -3.69
N ALA A 49 -3.75 -1.57 -2.64
CA ALA A 49 -4.56 -2.78 -2.76
C ALA A 49 -5.79 -2.55 -3.63
N ALA A 50 -6.49 -1.42 -3.45
CA ALA A 50 -7.63 -1.03 -4.28
C ALA A 50 -7.23 -0.80 -5.75
N ALA A 51 -6.11 -0.13 -6.00
CA ALA A 51 -5.61 0.10 -7.36
C ALA A 51 -5.30 -1.23 -8.09
N ILE A 52 -4.66 -2.19 -7.41
CA ILE A 52 -4.36 -3.52 -7.96
C ILE A 52 -5.64 -4.31 -8.26
N LEU A 53 -6.69 -4.18 -7.45
CA LEU A 53 -7.98 -4.82 -7.72
C LEU A 53 -8.65 -4.24 -8.99
N ILE A 54 -8.48 -2.95 -9.25
CA ILE A 54 -9.02 -2.27 -10.44
C ILE A 54 -8.18 -2.61 -11.68
N ASP A 55 -6.86 -2.56 -11.57
CA ASP A 55 -5.93 -2.84 -12.65
C ASP A 55 -4.79 -3.77 -12.19
N PRO A 56 -4.98 -5.11 -12.31
CA PRO A 56 -3.93 -6.09 -11.95
C PRO A 56 -2.64 -5.95 -12.76
N SER A 57 -2.65 -5.27 -13.90
CA SER A 57 -1.43 -5.05 -14.71
C SER A 57 -0.44 -4.07 -14.07
N LEU A 58 -0.81 -3.45 -12.96
CA LEU A 58 0.09 -2.65 -12.12
C LEU A 58 1.14 -3.52 -11.40
N ILE A 59 0.89 -4.83 -11.26
CA ILE A 59 1.85 -5.76 -10.66
C ILE A 59 2.96 -6.04 -11.67
N THR A 60 4.21 -5.74 -11.30
CA THR A 60 5.39 -5.98 -12.14
C THR A 60 6.16 -7.23 -11.73
N GLU A 61 6.02 -7.66 -10.48
CA GLU A 61 6.57 -8.92 -9.98
C GLU A 61 5.65 -9.51 -8.92
N GLU A 62 5.39 -10.81 -9.02
CA GLU A 62 4.66 -11.58 -8.00
C GLU A 62 5.30 -12.94 -7.77
N ARG A 63 5.07 -13.53 -6.60
CA ARG A 63 5.48 -14.89 -6.27
C ARG A 63 4.31 -15.67 -5.69
N THR A 64 4.15 -16.90 -6.13
CA THR A 64 3.22 -17.83 -5.50
C THR A 64 3.96 -18.55 -4.37
N CYS A 65 3.47 -18.39 -3.15
CA CYS A 65 4.01 -19.03 -1.97
C CYS A 65 2.91 -19.82 -1.25
N ALA A 66 3.29 -20.84 -0.49
CA ALA A 66 2.42 -21.36 0.55
C ALA A 66 2.43 -20.36 1.72
N VAL A 67 1.26 -20.02 2.26
CA VAL A 67 1.13 -19.07 3.36
C VAL A 67 0.43 -19.70 4.54
N ASP A 68 0.83 -19.31 5.72
CA ASP A 68 0.29 -19.76 6.98
C ASP A 68 0.36 -18.65 8.04
N VAL A 69 -0.31 -18.83 9.16
CA VAL A 69 -0.24 -17.93 10.30
C VAL A 69 0.19 -18.73 11.52
N ASN A 70 1.21 -18.24 12.22
CA ASN A 70 1.63 -18.87 13.46
C ASN A 70 0.55 -18.73 14.53
N ALA A 71 -0.12 -19.82 14.84
CA ALA A 71 -1.18 -19.90 15.85
C ALA A 71 -0.67 -20.39 17.23
N GLU A 72 0.62 -20.70 17.37
CA GLU A 72 1.21 -21.08 18.64
C GLU A 72 1.46 -19.84 19.50
N PHE A 73 0.96 -19.87 20.74
CA PHE A 73 1.12 -18.75 21.65
C PHE A 73 2.60 -18.55 22.02
N GLY A 74 3.13 -17.36 21.72
CA GLY A 74 4.53 -17.02 21.93
C GLY A 74 4.89 -15.67 21.28
N PRO A 75 6.17 -15.32 21.20
CA PRO A 75 6.64 -14.04 20.65
C PRO A 75 6.24 -13.80 19.18
N SER A 76 6.02 -14.86 18.42
CA SER A 76 5.63 -14.81 17.00
C SER A 76 4.15 -15.15 16.75
N TYR A 77 3.32 -15.18 17.79
CA TYR A 77 1.88 -15.44 17.66
C TYR A 77 1.23 -14.42 16.71
N GLY A 78 0.48 -14.92 15.75
CA GLY A 78 -0.19 -14.10 14.73
C GLY A 78 0.72 -13.66 13.57
N GLN A 79 2.01 -14.08 13.55
CA GLN A 79 2.90 -13.76 12.44
C GLN A 79 2.48 -14.50 11.17
N ALA A 80 2.33 -13.75 10.05
CA ALA A 80 2.15 -14.35 8.74
C ALA A 80 3.49 -14.90 8.22
N LEU A 81 3.46 -16.14 7.73
CA LEU A 81 4.61 -16.88 7.24
C LEU A 81 4.40 -17.19 5.75
N ALA A 82 5.44 -17.02 4.95
CA ALA A 82 5.44 -17.38 3.54
C ALA A 82 6.57 -18.36 3.23
N TYR A 83 6.23 -19.46 2.60
CA TYR A 83 7.15 -20.53 2.22
C TYR A 83 7.27 -20.55 0.69
N PRO A 84 8.47 -20.32 0.13
CA PRO A 84 8.66 -20.24 -1.33
C PRO A 84 8.24 -21.52 -2.07
N ASP A 85 8.42 -22.68 -1.43
CA ASP A 85 8.13 -23.98 -2.04
C ASP A 85 6.88 -24.61 -1.41
N ASN A 86 7.10 -25.48 -0.42
CA ASN A 86 6.03 -26.20 0.28
C ASN A 86 5.95 -25.75 1.74
N GLY A 87 4.79 -25.27 2.13
CA GLY A 87 4.50 -24.93 3.53
C GLY A 87 4.10 -26.16 4.35
N PRO A 88 3.85 -25.95 5.66
CA PRO A 88 3.24 -26.98 6.52
C PRO A 88 1.92 -27.50 5.96
N GLN A 89 1.53 -28.68 6.42
CA GLN A 89 0.22 -29.23 6.07
C GLN A 89 -0.90 -28.26 6.49
N GLY A 90 -1.79 -27.95 5.55
CA GLY A 90 -2.89 -27.01 5.76
C GLY A 90 -2.61 -25.59 5.29
N SER A 91 -1.35 -25.23 4.98
CA SER A 91 -1.04 -23.92 4.40
C SER A 91 -1.75 -23.71 3.06
N GLN A 92 -2.14 -22.46 2.78
CA GLN A 92 -2.83 -22.09 1.55
C GLN A 92 -1.87 -21.44 0.56
N LYS A 93 -2.10 -21.65 -0.75
CA LYS A 93 -1.33 -20.92 -1.79
C LYS A 93 -1.88 -19.52 -1.96
N ALA A 94 -0.99 -18.53 -1.94
CA ALA A 94 -1.31 -17.15 -2.23
C ALA A 94 -0.29 -16.53 -3.20
N ARG A 95 -0.75 -15.59 -4.01
CA ARG A 95 0.13 -14.74 -4.83
C ARG A 95 0.53 -13.53 -4.00
N ILE A 96 1.82 -13.37 -3.79
CA ILE A 96 2.40 -12.26 -3.03
C ILE A 96 2.95 -11.25 -4.03
N VAL A 97 2.41 -10.04 -3.99
CA VAL A 97 2.89 -8.93 -4.81
C VAL A 97 4.23 -8.45 -4.28
N MET A 98 5.26 -8.53 -5.09
CA MET A 98 6.64 -8.14 -4.75
C MET A 98 6.96 -6.72 -5.20
N THR A 99 6.57 -6.38 -6.44
CA THR A 99 6.79 -5.05 -7.02
C THR A 99 5.60 -4.59 -7.85
N ILE A 100 5.48 -3.28 -7.98
CA ILE A 100 4.41 -2.60 -8.72
C ILE A 100 4.97 -1.46 -9.54
N ASP A 101 4.24 -1.05 -10.58
CA ASP A 101 4.49 0.19 -11.32
C ASP A 101 3.92 1.39 -10.52
N GLN A 102 4.77 1.98 -9.68
CA GLN A 102 4.38 3.08 -8.79
C GLN A 102 3.89 4.32 -9.56
N GLU A 103 4.52 4.64 -10.68
CA GLU A 103 4.15 5.82 -11.46
C GLU A 103 2.75 5.66 -12.08
N ARG A 104 2.43 4.47 -12.59
CA ARG A 104 1.07 4.20 -13.08
C ARG A 104 0.03 4.29 -11.97
N VAL A 105 0.34 3.80 -10.76
CA VAL A 105 -0.57 3.95 -9.61
C VAL A 105 -0.79 5.42 -9.29
N TRP A 106 0.27 6.24 -9.23
CA TRP A 106 0.13 7.68 -8.97
C TRP A 106 -0.64 8.39 -10.07
N ASN A 107 -0.39 8.07 -11.33
CA ASN A 107 -1.14 8.61 -12.45
C ASN A 107 -2.63 8.27 -12.37
N MET A 108 -2.97 7.02 -11.98
CA MET A 108 -4.35 6.59 -11.78
C MET A 108 -5.04 7.39 -10.66
N LEU A 109 -4.34 7.68 -9.55
CA LEU A 109 -4.88 8.45 -8.44
C LEU A 109 -5.02 9.94 -8.73
N THR A 110 -4.24 10.48 -9.65
CA THR A 110 -4.22 11.90 -10.02
C THR A 110 -4.94 12.19 -11.34
N ALA A 111 -5.34 11.16 -12.09
CA ALA A 111 -6.13 11.32 -13.32
C ALA A 111 -7.48 12.00 -13.01
N ARG A 112 -7.89 12.88 -13.93
CA ARG A 112 -9.15 13.63 -13.86
C ARG A 112 -10.16 13.07 -14.86
#